data_7cd53f5b6ed7f8530fc6c3d2c5c117f7
#
_entry.id   7cd53f5b6ed7f8530fc6c3d2c5c117f7
#
_cell.length_a   1.000
_cell.length_b   1.000
_cell.length_c   1.000
_cell.angle_alpha   90.00
_cell.angle_beta   90.00
_cell.angle_gamma   90.00
#
_symmetry.space_group_name_H-M   'P 1'
#
loop_
_entity.id
_entity.type
_entity.pdbx_description
1 polymer ?
#
loop_
_entity_poly.entity_id
_entity_poly.type
_entity_poly.pdbx_seq_one_letter_code
_entity_poly.pdbx_strand_id
1 'polypeptide(L)'
;MTRLGDVCEKIGSGATPRGGKEAYKDAGIPIIRSQNIHDWVFQPDGLAFLDDEQAESLSNVEVRSNDVLLNITGDSVARACIVPSERIPARVNQHVAIVRAGKEINPTYLLASLQSKKTTLLSLASSGATRNALTKRMIENLDIDLPSREMQDSIAQVLDSIQYKITLNNR
;
A
#
# COMPACT_ATOMS: atom_id res chain seq x y z
N MET A 1 -15.32 9.33 -14.48
CA MET A 1 -14.05 8.70 -14.06
C MET A 1 -13.10 9.79 -13.59
N THR A 2 -12.39 9.54 -12.51
CA THR A 2 -11.47 10.50 -11.88
C THR A 2 -10.09 9.85 -11.81
N ARG A 3 -9.02 10.61 -12.03
CA ARG A 3 -7.67 10.07 -11.90
C ARG A 3 -7.34 9.87 -10.42
N LEU A 4 -6.69 8.76 -10.12
CA LEU A 4 -6.31 8.43 -8.74
C LEU A 4 -5.43 9.53 -8.11
N GLY A 5 -4.54 10.13 -8.91
CA GLY A 5 -3.68 11.23 -8.47
C GLY A 5 -4.43 12.48 -8.02
N ASP A 6 -5.64 12.72 -8.53
CA ASP A 6 -6.43 13.91 -8.21
C ASP A 6 -7.10 13.80 -6.82
N VAL A 7 -7.26 12.59 -6.30
CA VAL A 7 -7.96 12.32 -5.03
C VAL A 7 -7.07 11.75 -3.93
N CYS A 8 -5.78 11.52 -4.21
CA CYS A 8 -4.80 11.05 -3.24
C CYS A 8 -3.91 12.20 -2.74
N GLU A 9 -3.68 12.23 -1.43
CA GLU A 9 -2.74 13.17 -0.81
C GLU A 9 -1.28 12.81 -1.14
N LYS A 10 -0.99 11.51 -1.27
CA LYS A 10 0.35 10.99 -1.54
C LYS A 10 0.30 9.73 -2.40
N ILE A 11 1.13 9.69 -3.42
CA ILE A 11 1.47 8.48 -4.16
C ILE A 11 2.99 8.48 -4.32
N GLY A 12 3.66 7.46 -3.77
CA GLY A 12 5.12 7.39 -3.86
C GLY A 12 5.71 6.12 -3.29
N SER A 13 6.78 5.64 -3.92
CA SER A 13 7.53 4.49 -3.46
C SER A 13 8.31 4.79 -2.18
N GLY A 14 8.57 3.74 -1.41
CA GLY A 14 9.46 3.80 -0.27
C GLY A 14 10.93 3.88 -0.66
N ALA A 15 11.76 3.73 0.35
CA ALA A 15 13.21 3.75 0.21
C ALA A 15 13.86 2.66 1.07
N THR A 16 15.09 2.27 0.70
CA THR A 16 15.89 1.31 1.46
C THR A 16 16.92 2.06 2.29
N PRO A 17 17.15 1.66 3.55
CA PRO A 17 18.21 2.24 4.37
C PRO A 17 19.58 2.00 3.74
N ARG A 18 20.55 2.85 4.04
CA ARG A 18 21.93 2.63 3.63
C ARG A 18 22.45 1.32 4.20
N GLY A 19 23.14 0.51 3.39
CA GLY A 19 23.60 -0.83 3.76
C GLY A 19 22.65 -1.97 3.34
N GLY A 20 21.50 -1.65 2.73
CA GLY A 20 20.58 -2.66 2.19
C GLY A 20 20.00 -3.59 3.24
N LYS A 21 19.98 -4.90 2.95
CA LYS A 21 19.41 -5.91 3.86
C LYS A 21 20.19 -6.09 5.17
N GLU A 22 21.49 -5.82 5.15
CA GLU A 22 22.36 -5.95 6.33
C GLU A 22 22.11 -4.83 7.35
N ALA A 23 21.46 -3.75 6.92
CA ALA A 23 21.09 -2.65 7.80
C ALA A 23 19.86 -2.95 8.68
N TYR A 24 19.09 -4.00 8.38
CA TYR A 24 17.88 -4.34 9.13
C TYR A 24 18.21 -4.88 10.52
N LYS A 25 17.34 -4.55 11.48
CA LYS A 25 17.43 -4.93 12.88
C LYS A 25 16.36 -5.99 13.20
N ASP A 26 16.52 -6.66 14.33
CA ASP A 26 15.55 -7.64 14.85
C ASP A 26 14.38 -6.97 15.60
N ALA A 27 14.54 -5.71 16.00
CA ALA A 27 13.52 -4.91 16.68
C ALA A 27 13.67 -3.42 16.39
N GLY A 28 12.61 -2.63 16.59
CA GLY A 28 12.58 -1.19 16.37
C GLY A 28 11.38 -0.75 15.55
N ILE A 29 11.57 0.22 14.66
CA ILE A 29 10.52 0.73 13.75
C ILE A 29 10.36 -0.24 12.58
N PRO A 30 9.16 -0.78 12.31
CA PRO A 30 8.94 -1.69 11.20
C PRO A 30 9.29 -1.08 9.84
N ILE A 31 9.96 -1.86 8.98
CA ILE A 31 10.06 -1.58 7.55
C ILE A 31 9.31 -2.63 6.76
N ILE A 32 8.24 -2.20 6.11
CA ILE A 32 7.33 -3.06 5.36
C ILE A 32 7.90 -3.28 3.97
N ARG A 33 7.94 -4.55 3.56
CA ARG A 33 8.45 -5.00 2.27
C ARG A 33 7.34 -5.68 1.48
N SER A 34 7.56 -5.91 0.20
CA SER A 34 6.55 -6.52 -0.68
C SER A 34 6.02 -7.87 -0.19
N GLN A 35 6.83 -8.66 0.54
CA GLN A 35 6.41 -9.93 1.14
C GLN A 35 5.37 -9.78 2.24
N ASN A 36 5.27 -8.60 2.85
CA ASN A 36 4.30 -8.31 3.91
C ASN A 36 2.92 -7.88 3.36
N ILE A 37 2.81 -7.70 2.04
CA ILE A 37 1.60 -7.18 1.38
C ILE A 37 0.98 -8.30 0.53
N HIS A 38 -0.20 -8.72 0.93
CA HIS A 38 -1.08 -9.58 0.17
C HIS A 38 -2.36 -8.81 -0.18
N ASP A 39 -3.17 -9.35 -1.08
CA ASP A 39 -4.44 -8.71 -1.40
C ASP A 39 -5.34 -8.69 -0.17
N TRP A 40 -5.72 -7.49 0.26
CA TRP A 40 -6.55 -7.22 1.45
C TRP A 40 -5.90 -7.56 2.80
N VAL A 41 -4.75 -8.22 2.82
CA VAL A 41 -4.17 -8.76 4.05
C VAL A 41 -2.74 -8.29 4.24
N PHE A 42 -2.45 -7.75 5.42
CA PHE A 42 -1.10 -7.51 5.89
C PHE A 42 -0.53 -8.77 6.55
N GLN A 43 0.63 -9.24 6.08
CA GLN A 43 1.33 -10.40 6.64
C GLN A 43 2.52 -9.94 7.49
N PRO A 44 2.45 -10.10 8.83
CA PRO A 44 3.52 -9.64 9.71
C PRO A 44 4.76 -10.54 9.72
N ASP A 45 4.67 -11.75 9.20
CA ASP A 45 5.78 -12.70 9.21
C ASP A 45 6.98 -12.19 8.43
N GLY A 46 8.17 -12.34 9.01
CA GLY A 46 9.40 -11.86 8.42
C GLY A 46 9.50 -10.34 8.33
N LEU A 47 8.74 -9.60 9.15
CA LEU A 47 8.85 -8.16 9.24
C LEU A 47 10.28 -7.78 9.65
N ALA A 48 10.88 -6.81 8.99
CA ALA A 48 12.18 -6.26 9.33
C ALA A 48 12.00 -4.95 10.10
N PHE A 49 13.04 -4.50 10.76
CA PHE A 49 13.01 -3.30 11.60
C PHE A 49 14.17 -2.36 11.29
N LEU A 50 14.02 -1.13 11.70
CA LEU A 50 14.99 -0.04 11.62
C LEU A 50 15.26 0.46 13.02
N ASP A 51 16.47 0.94 13.29
CA ASP A 51 16.72 1.78 14.47
C ASP A 51 16.16 3.21 14.24
N ASP A 52 16.18 4.03 15.29
CA ASP A 52 15.58 5.36 15.27
C ASP A 52 16.26 6.27 14.25
N GLU A 53 17.59 6.19 14.09
CA GLU A 53 18.36 7.01 13.13
C GLU A 53 18.00 6.64 11.70
N GLN A 54 17.92 5.35 11.39
CA GLN A 54 17.49 4.85 10.08
C GLN A 54 16.05 5.27 9.79
N ALA A 55 15.14 5.13 10.75
CA ALA A 55 13.75 5.49 10.61
C ALA A 55 13.57 7.00 10.40
N GLU A 56 14.34 7.84 11.08
CA GLU A 56 14.34 9.29 10.89
C GLU A 56 14.83 9.67 9.49
N SER A 57 15.90 9.04 9.02
CA SER A 57 16.42 9.26 7.66
C SER A 57 15.41 8.88 6.57
N LEU A 58 14.43 8.05 6.89
CA LEU A 58 13.33 7.59 6.02
C LEU A 58 11.97 8.20 6.43
N SER A 59 11.95 9.34 7.12
CA SER A 59 10.72 10.02 7.54
C SER A 59 9.79 10.40 6.38
N ASN A 60 10.37 10.65 5.20
CA ASN A 60 9.62 10.94 3.99
C ASN A 60 8.77 9.76 3.46
N VAL A 61 9.06 8.53 3.90
CA VAL A 61 8.30 7.30 3.53
C VAL A 61 7.63 6.66 4.74
N GLU A 62 7.27 7.48 5.72
CA GLU A 62 6.48 7.07 6.87
C GLU A 62 5.06 6.67 6.47
N VAL A 63 4.66 5.50 6.96
CA VAL A 63 3.30 4.98 6.85
C VAL A 63 2.44 5.59 7.96
N ARG A 64 1.27 6.08 7.58
CA ARG A 64 0.25 6.63 8.48
C ARG A 64 -0.98 5.73 8.52
N SER A 65 -1.81 5.94 9.52
CA SER A 65 -3.09 5.24 9.62
C SER A 65 -3.90 5.40 8.34
N ASN A 66 -4.51 4.31 7.89
CA ASN A 66 -5.31 4.23 6.67
C ASN A 66 -4.55 4.41 5.35
N ASP A 67 -3.21 4.41 5.35
CA ASP A 67 -2.47 4.32 4.10
C ASP A 67 -2.73 2.97 3.42
N VAL A 68 -3.01 3.02 2.14
CA VAL A 68 -3.01 1.84 1.29
C VAL A 68 -1.60 1.61 0.79
N LEU A 69 -1.06 0.41 1.01
CA LEU A 69 0.23 -0.01 0.50
C LEU A 69 0.04 -0.87 -0.74
N LEU A 70 0.77 -0.54 -1.80
CA LEU A 70 0.71 -1.19 -3.10
C LEU A 70 2.08 -1.71 -3.49
N ASN A 71 2.20 -3.01 -3.78
CA ASN A 71 3.42 -3.57 -4.38
C ASN A 71 3.58 -3.08 -5.81
N ILE A 72 4.73 -2.51 -6.11
CA ILE A 72 4.99 -1.86 -7.40
C ILE A 72 6.03 -2.55 -8.27
N THR A 73 6.66 -3.63 -7.79
CA THR A 73 7.68 -4.39 -8.57
C THR A 73 7.63 -5.89 -8.29
N GLY A 74 8.11 -6.66 -9.26
CA GLY A 74 8.31 -8.11 -9.14
C GLY A 74 7.01 -8.92 -9.27
N ASP A 75 7.06 -10.19 -8.83
CA ASP A 75 5.95 -11.14 -8.98
C ASP A 75 4.73 -10.80 -8.12
N SER A 76 4.92 -9.99 -7.09
CA SER A 76 3.84 -9.55 -6.20
C SER A 76 3.25 -8.20 -6.61
N VAL A 77 3.62 -7.65 -7.77
CA VAL A 77 3.10 -6.37 -8.27
C VAL A 77 1.57 -6.34 -8.27
N ALA A 78 1.00 -5.17 -7.96
CA ALA A 78 -0.45 -4.94 -7.81
C ALA A 78 -1.14 -5.63 -6.62
N ARG A 79 -0.41 -6.27 -5.68
CA ARG A 79 -0.99 -6.62 -4.38
C ARG A 79 -1.10 -5.37 -3.52
N ALA A 80 -2.22 -5.23 -2.80
CA ALA A 80 -2.46 -4.07 -1.95
C ALA A 80 -3.21 -4.42 -0.67
N CYS A 81 -2.87 -3.72 0.42
CA CYS A 81 -3.57 -3.81 1.71
C CYS A 81 -3.46 -2.50 2.50
N ILE A 82 -4.23 -2.37 3.58
CA ILE A 82 -4.05 -1.36 4.62
C ILE A 82 -3.30 -2.01 5.79
N VAL A 83 -2.35 -1.29 6.37
CA VAL A 83 -1.58 -1.77 7.52
C VAL A 83 -2.38 -1.63 8.80
N PRO A 84 -2.41 -2.65 9.68
CA PRO A 84 -3.01 -2.54 10.99
C PRO A 84 -2.38 -1.42 11.84
N SER A 85 -3.21 -0.69 12.59
CA SER A 85 -2.78 0.48 13.35
C SER A 85 -1.70 0.18 14.41
N GLU A 86 -1.69 -1.03 14.95
CA GLU A 86 -0.69 -1.50 15.91
C GLU A 86 0.73 -1.70 15.31
N ARG A 87 0.86 -1.59 14.00
CA ARG A 87 2.13 -1.66 13.26
C ARG A 87 2.67 -0.29 12.86
N ILE A 88 2.03 0.78 13.28
CA ILE A 88 2.41 2.16 12.99
C ILE A 88 3.06 2.77 14.25
N PRO A 89 4.09 3.62 14.08
CA PRO A 89 4.68 4.09 12.82
C PRO A 89 5.53 3.02 12.11
N ALA A 90 5.55 3.03 10.80
CA ALA A 90 6.35 2.14 9.97
C ALA A 90 7.00 2.88 8.81
N ARG A 91 7.89 2.23 8.09
CA ARG A 91 8.45 2.69 6.82
C ARG A 91 8.17 1.66 5.73
N VAL A 92 8.30 2.04 4.48
CA VAL A 92 8.18 1.12 3.34
C VAL A 92 9.46 1.13 2.51
N ASN A 93 9.81 -0.02 1.94
CA ASN A 93 10.97 -0.12 1.06
C ASN A 93 10.62 0.32 -0.37
N GLN A 94 11.63 0.37 -1.26
CA GLN A 94 11.50 0.82 -2.65
C GLN A 94 10.55 -0.02 -3.53
N HIS A 95 10.13 -1.20 -3.08
CA HIS A 95 9.22 -2.09 -3.80
C HIS A 95 7.75 -1.89 -3.45
N VAL A 96 7.48 -1.00 -2.51
CA VAL A 96 6.14 -0.69 -1.99
C VAL A 96 5.86 0.80 -2.17
N ALA A 97 4.70 1.14 -2.72
CA ALA A 97 4.21 2.50 -2.77
C ALA A 97 3.18 2.75 -1.66
N ILE A 98 3.26 3.93 -1.07
CA ILE A 98 2.19 4.50 -0.24
C ILE A 98 1.20 5.17 -1.17
N VAL A 99 -0.07 4.79 -1.09
CA VAL A 99 -1.20 5.46 -1.74
C VAL A 99 -2.09 5.98 -0.62
N ARG A 100 -1.95 7.26 -0.29
CA ARG A 100 -2.67 7.92 0.81
C ARG A 100 -3.91 8.60 0.29
N ALA A 101 -5.05 8.22 0.85
CA ALA A 101 -6.33 8.83 0.52
C ALA A 101 -6.34 10.33 0.87
N GLY A 102 -6.82 11.15 -0.05
CA GLY A 102 -7.19 12.54 0.24
C GLY A 102 -8.59 12.62 0.86
N LYS A 103 -9.10 13.84 1.01
CA LYS A 103 -10.38 14.09 1.70
C LYS A 103 -11.60 13.54 0.95
N GLU A 104 -11.50 13.39 -0.37
CA GLU A 104 -12.61 12.99 -1.25
C GLU A 104 -12.79 11.49 -1.38
N ILE A 105 -11.81 10.69 -0.96
CA ILE A 105 -11.85 9.25 -1.10
C ILE A 105 -11.70 8.53 0.26
N ASN A 106 -12.58 7.55 0.51
CA ASN A 106 -12.49 6.69 1.67
C ASN A 106 -11.33 5.69 1.52
N PRO A 107 -10.45 5.47 2.52
CA PRO A 107 -9.30 4.57 2.40
C PRO A 107 -9.64 3.12 2.04
N THR A 108 -10.69 2.54 2.63
CA THR A 108 -11.14 1.17 2.30
C THR A 108 -11.71 1.13 0.88
N TYR A 109 -12.43 2.17 0.46
CA TYR A 109 -12.91 2.30 -0.92
C TYR A 109 -11.74 2.46 -1.91
N LEU A 110 -10.69 3.21 -1.54
CA LEU A 110 -9.46 3.34 -2.32
C LEU A 110 -8.80 1.96 -2.51
N LEU A 111 -8.65 1.17 -1.45
CA LEU A 111 -8.14 -0.20 -1.55
C LEU A 111 -9.00 -1.05 -2.48
N ALA A 112 -10.32 -1.01 -2.33
CA ALA A 112 -11.26 -1.73 -3.20
C ALA A 112 -11.13 -1.30 -4.68
N SER A 113 -10.96 -0.01 -4.93
CA SER A 113 -10.75 0.54 -6.28
C SER A 113 -9.46 0.01 -6.91
N LEU A 114 -8.35 -0.02 -6.17
CA LEU A 114 -7.09 -0.62 -6.64
C LEU A 114 -7.24 -2.11 -6.93
N GLN A 115 -7.91 -2.86 -6.06
CA GLN A 115 -8.16 -4.28 -6.25
C GLN A 115 -9.05 -4.56 -7.47
N SER A 116 -10.09 -3.75 -7.70
CA SER A 116 -10.94 -3.87 -8.89
C SER A 116 -10.20 -3.60 -10.20
N LYS A 117 -9.15 -2.77 -10.16
CA LYS A 117 -8.28 -2.43 -11.29
C LYS A 117 -7.01 -3.30 -11.38
N LYS A 118 -6.93 -4.39 -10.63
CA LYS A 118 -5.74 -5.24 -10.56
C LYS A 118 -5.26 -5.71 -11.93
N THR A 119 -6.15 -6.17 -12.80
CA THR A 119 -5.80 -6.59 -14.17
C THR A 119 -5.20 -5.45 -14.98
N THR A 120 -5.74 -4.23 -14.84
CA THR A 120 -5.19 -3.03 -15.48
C THR A 120 -3.79 -2.71 -14.96
N LEU A 121 -3.60 -2.76 -13.64
CA LEU A 121 -2.29 -2.53 -13.00
C LEU A 121 -1.25 -3.56 -13.46
N LEU A 122 -1.62 -4.84 -13.54
CA LEU A 122 -0.74 -5.89 -14.06
C LEU A 122 -0.36 -5.65 -15.52
N SER A 123 -1.32 -5.27 -16.36
CA SER A 123 -1.07 -4.93 -17.76
C SER A 123 -0.12 -3.72 -17.89
N LEU A 124 -0.33 -2.68 -17.09
CA LEU A 124 0.56 -1.51 -17.05
C LEU A 124 1.97 -1.89 -16.60
N ALA A 125 2.10 -2.71 -15.56
CA ALA A 125 3.40 -3.15 -15.06
C ALA A 125 4.19 -3.96 -16.10
N SER A 126 3.52 -4.81 -16.87
CA SER A 126 4.15 -5.65 -17.90
C SER A 126 4.49 -4.91 -19.20
N SER A 127 3.97 -3.71 -19.40
CA SER A 127 4.26 -2.91 -20.61
C SER A 127 5.67 -2.32 -20.66
N GLY A 128 6.42 -2.38 -19.57
CA GLY A 128 7.81 -1.92 -19.49
C GLY A 128 8.83 -2.92 -20.04
N ALA A 129 9.88 -2.44 -20.68
CA ALA A 129 10.83 -3.24 -21.47
C ALA A 129 11.68 -4.25 -20.67
N THR A 130 11.78 -4.19 -19.34
CA THR A 130 12.80 -4.97 -18.60
C THR A 130 12.35 -5.61 -17.29
N ARG A 131 11.30 -5.16 -16.62
CA ARG A 131 10.76 -5.74 -15.37
C ARG A 131 9.32 -5.31 -15.15
N ASN A 132 8.50 -6.20 -14.57
CA ASN A 132 7.18 -5.84 -14.08
C ASN A 132 7.29 -4.75 -13.02
N ALA A 133 6.94 -3.52 -13.37
CA ALA A 133 7.03 -2.38 -12.46
C ALA A 133 5.96 -1.32 -12.76
N LEU A 134 5.35 -0.81 -11.69
CA LEU A 134 4.43 0.33 -11.72
C LEU A 134 5.20 1.61 -11.37
N THR A 135 5.16 2.59 -12.23
CA THR A 135 5.68 3.92 -11.92
C THR A 135 4.64 4.75 -11.18
N LYS A 136 5.09 5.77 -10.42
CA LYS A 136 4.21 6.76 -9.79
C LYS A 136 3.18 7.31 -10.79
N ARG A 137 3.62 7.71 -11.99
CA ARG A 137 2.75 8.27 -13.03
C ARG A 137 1.69 7.29 -13.52
N MET A 138 2.00 5.99 -13.62
CA MET A 138 1.01 4.98 -13.98
C MET A 138 -0.10 4.88 -12.94
N ILE A 139 0.28 4.93 -11.65
CA ILE A 139 -0.66 4.88 -10.54
C ILE A 139 -1.50 6.16 -10.48
N GLU A 140 -0.88 7.34 -10.61
CA GLU A 140 -1.57 8.63 -10.62
C GLU A 140 -2.60 8.75 -11.76
N ASN A 141 -2.28 8.19 -12.93
CA ASN A 141 -3.17 8.23 -14.11
C ASN A 141 -4.20 7.09 -14.17
N LEU A 142 -4.27 6.25 -13.14
CA LEU A 142 -5.29 5.20 -13.07
C LEU A 142 -6.67 5.83 -12.91
N ASP A 143 -7.57 5.54 -13.84
CA ASP A 143 -8.95 5.99 -13.77
C ASP A 143 -9.76 5.11 -12.82
N ILE A 144 -10.43 5.76 -11.87
CA ILE A 144 -11.33 5.13 -10.90
C ILE A 144 -12.71 5.77 -10.95
N ASP A 145 -13.71 5.04 -10.51
CA ASP A 145 -15.03 5.59 -10.23
C ASP A 145 -14.99 6.26 -8.86
N LEU A 146 -15.55 7.47 -8.75
CA LEU A 146 -15.62 8.23 -7.51
C LEU A 146 -17.09 8.59 -7.22
N PRO A 147 -17.86 7.66 -6.62
CA PRO A 147 -19.24 7.97 -6.20
C PRO A 147 -19.26 8.96 -5.05
N SER A 148 -20.44 9.35 -4.60
CA SER A 148 -20.58 10.22 -3.42
C SER A 148 -19.87 9.60 -2.20
N ARG A 149 -19.39 10.44 -1.29
CA ARG A 149 -18.72 9.96 -0.06
C ARG A 149 -19.61 9.01 0.75
N GLU A 150 -20.89 9.27 0.84
CA GLU A 150 -21.86 8.41 1.50
C GLU A 150 -21.91 6.99 0.88
N MET A 151 -21.88 6.90 -0.45
CA MET A 151 -21.83 5.62 -1.14
C MET A 151 -20.49 4.90 -0.90
N GLN A 152 -19.37 5.63 -0.92
CA GLN A 152 -18.06 5.06 -0.62
C GLN A 152 -18.00 4.49 0.81
N ASP A 153 -18.54 5.23 1.79
CA ASP A 153 -18.57 4.81 3.19
C ASP A 153 -19.48 3.58 3.39
N SER A 154 -20.60 3.50 2.68
CA SER A 154 -21.48 2.31 2.68
C SER A 154 -20.77 1.08 2.11
N ILE A 155 -20.05 1.23 1.00
CA ILE A 155 -19.26 0.14 0.40
C ILE A 155 -18.14 -0.29 1.36
N ALA A 156 -17.42 0.67 1.93
CA ALA A 156 -16.34 0.40 2.89
C ALA A 156 -16.84 -0.39 4.10
N GLN A 157 -17.98 -0.02 4.68
CA GLN A 157 -18.58 -0.72 5.82
C GLN A 157 -18.89 -2.19 5.50
N VAL A 158 -19.41 -2.47 4.32
CA VAL A 158 -19.68 -3.86 3.88
C VAL A 158 -18.37 -4.65 3.75
N LEU A 159 -17.36 -4.06 3.10
CA LEU A 159 -16.07 -4.70 2.90
C LEU A 159 -15.34 -4.97 4.22
N ASP A 160 -15.31 -4.01 5.13
CA ASP A 160 -14.71 -4.15 6.46
C ASP A 160 -15.40 -5.27 7.26
N SER A 161 -16.73 -5.37 7.16
CA SER A 161 -17.50 -6.44 7.80
C SER A 161 -17.16 -7.82 7.24
N ILE A 162 -16.95 -7.93 5.93
CA ILE A 162 -16.54 -9.18 5.27
C ILE A 162 -15.12 -9.56 5.71
N GLN A 163 -14.16 -8.61 5.68
CA GLN A 163 -12.79 -8.84 6.10
C GLN A 163 -12.70 -9.28 7.56
N TYR A 164 -13.48 -8.67 8.45
CA TYR A 164 -13.56 -9.07 9.85
C TYR A 164 -14.00 -10.53 9.99
N LYS A 165 -15.06 -10.96 9.26
CA LYS A 165 -15.53 -12.35 9.27
C LYS A 165 -14.49 -13.33 8.73
N ILE A 166 -13.79 -12.99 7.65
CA ILE A 166 -12.71 -13.81 7.10
C ILE A 166 -11.61 -14.01 8.14
N THR A 167 -11.21 -12.93 8.82
CA THR A 167 -10.17 -12.98 9.87
C THR A 167 -10.60 -13.87 11.05
N LEU A 168 -11.85 -13.82 11.46
CA LEU A 168 -12.38 -14.69 12.53
C LEU A 168 -12.38 -16.17 12.15
N ASN A 169 -12.71 -16.51 10.90
CA ASN A 169 -12.77 -17.88 10.43
C ASN A 169 -11.40 -18.53 10.20
N ASN A 170 -10.33 -17.72 10.11
CA ASN A 170 -8.95 -18.19 9.90
C ASN A 170 -8.14 -18.30 11.20
N ARG A 171 -8.80 -18.13 12.37
CA ARG A 171 -8.22 -18.34 13.71
C ARG A 171 -8.63 -19.70 14.27
#